data_7116c128837a7ec0bcc04fd9a470db3f
#
_entry.id   7116c128837a7ec0bcc04fd9a470db3f
#
_cell.length_a   1.000
_cell.length_b   1.000
_cell.length_c   1.000
_cell.angle_alpha   90.00
_cell.angle_beta   90.00
_cell.angle_gamma   90.00
#
_symmetry.space_group_name_H-M   'P 1'
#
loop_
_entity.id
_entity.type
_entity.pdbx_description
1 polymer ?
#
loop_
_entity_poly.entity_id
_entity_poly.type
_entity_poly.pdbx_seq_one_letter_code
_entity_poly.pdbx_strand_id
1 'polypeptide(L)'
;LYDRTKKMFDNSGGKYPSQNEFDDTKFAYESAIAVLEASKSKVAQASSNLKNDLQNLEKASVKSSIDGIVLNKEVEIGQTLAATMQAPKLFTLAKDLTNMDLVVSIDEADVADIKDNLDVTFTVDAYPNKDFKGKIKQVRLNPITTNGVVTYETVVSVDNSELLLKPGMTANAKIITKNIKNQVLIPNSALRFTPKNSTEKTATKPASFGTPPNFRAQGSVTKDNKAKDGFATIYILESGKPKELKVKVLDSDSKQSSIFSETLNIGDEVIISQKSGN
;
A
#
# COMPACT_ATOMS: atom_id res chain seq x y z
N LEU A 1 -26.81 51.20 -52.20
CA LEU A 1 -26.27 52.19 -53.16
C LEU A 1 -25.31 51.46 -54.15
N TYR A 2 -24.24 50.79 -53.71
CA TYR A 2 -23.26 50.14 -54.55
C TYR A 2 -23.88 49.20 -55.59
N ASP A 3 -24.78 48.30 -55.22
CA ASP A 3 -25.42 47.35 -56.16
C ASP A 3 -26.20 48.05 -57.26
N ARG A 4 -26.81 49.17 -56.94
CA ARG A 4 -27.54 50.02 -57.94
C ARG A 4 -26.54 50.64 -58.90
N THR A 5 -25.51 51.27 -58.37
CA THR A 5 -24.46 51.94 -59.15
C THR A 5 -23.73 50.93 -60.05
N LYS A 6 -23.43 49.72 -59.51
CA LYS A 6 -22.82 48.65 -60.28
C LYS A 6 -23.72 48.20 -61.48
N LYS A 7 -25.01 47.97 -61.23
CA LYS A 7 -25.92 47.58 -62.29
C LYS A 7 -26.06 48.68 -63.39
N MET A 8 -26.02 49.94 -62.97
CA MET A 8 -26.04 51.02 -63.96
C MET A 8 -24.78 51.14 -64.76
N PHE A 9 -23.61 50.95 -64.12
CA PHE A 9 -22.34 50.95 -64.81
C PHE A 9 -22.22 49.76 -65.79
N ASP A 10 -22.59 48.56 -65.36
CA ASP A 10 -22.56 47.35 -66.19
C ASP A 10 -23.57 47.52 -67.42
N ASN A 11 -24.78 48.01 -67.20
CA ASN A 11 -25.75 48.13 -68.25
C ASN A 11 -25.43 49.26 -69.27
N SER A 12 -24.67 50.29 -68.89
CA SER A 12 -24.23 51.35 -69.74
C SER A 12 -22.95 51.03 -70.53
N GLY A 13 -22.35 49.87 -70.31
CA GLY A 13 -21.04 49.49 -70.91
C GLY A 13 -19.89 50.33 -70.36
N GLY A 14 -20.00 50.76 -69.07
CA GLY A 14 -18.97 51.56 -68.40
C GLY A 14 -19.02 53.06 -68.66
N LYS A 15 -20.09 53.54 -69.30
CA LYS A 15 -20.25 54.98 -69.67
C LYS A 15 -20.91 55.79 -68.59
N TYR A 16 -21.73 55.18 -67.76
CA TYR A 16 -22.52 55.92 -66.72
C TYR A 16 -22.76 54.95 -65.50
N PRO A 17 -22.56 55.38 -64.28
CA PRO A 17 -21.88 56.63 -63.87
C PRO A 17 -20.45 56.71 -64.32
N SER A 18 -19.73 57.83 -64.08
CA SER A 18 -18.28 57.94 -64.35
C SER A 18 -17.47 56.89 -63.56
N GLN A 19 -16.35 56.54 -64.10
CA GLN A 19 -15.46 55.60 -63.44
C GLN A 19 -15.14 56.05 -61.99
N ASN A 20 -14.86 57.28 -61.76
CA ASN A 20 -14.56 57.86 -60.44
C ASN A 20 -15.75 57.69 -59.47
N GLU A 21 -16.96 57.97 -59.90
CA GLU A 21 -18.15 57.75 -59.03
C GLU A 21 -18.43 56.31 -58.73
N PHE A 22 -18.13 55.41 -59.67
CA PHE A 22 -18.25 54.00 -59.43
C PHE A 22 -17.18 53.52 -58.38
N ASP A 23 -15.92 53.94 -58.57
CA ASP A 23 -14.84 53.59 -57.65
C ASP A 23 -15.08 54.18 -56.25
N ASP A 24 -15.52 55.43 -56.13
CA ASP A 24 -15.86 56.05 -54.84
C ASP A 24 -16.97 55.24 -54.12
N THR A 25 -18.00 54.82 -54.87
CA THR A 25 -19.11 54.04 -54.31
C THR A 25 -18.64 52.65 -53.90
N LYS A 26 -17.71 52.05 -54.66
CA LYS A 26 -17.07 50.77 -54.35
C LYS A 26 -16.22 50.89 -53.08
N PHE A 27 -15.35 51.89 -53.00
CA PHE A 27 -14.55 52.14 -51.80
C PHE A 27 -15.38 52.39 -50.55
N ALA A 28 -16.48 53.14 -50.67
CA ALA A 28 -17.42 53.35 -49.55
C ALA A 28 -18.05 52.06 -49.11
N TYR A 29 -18.41 51.14 -50.04
CA TYR A 29 -18.98 49.85 -49.72
C TYR A 29 -17.95 48.93 -49.01
N GLU A 30 -16.75 48.83 -49.57
CA GLU A 30 -15.65 48.02 -48.97
C GLU A 30 -15.29 48.55 -47.58
N SER A 31 -15.20 49.85 -47.40
CA SER A 31 -14.96 50.48 -46.10
C SER A 31 -16.06 50.15 -45.11
N ALA A 32 -17.33 50.17 -45.52
CA ALA A 32 -18.46 49.83 -44.67
C ALA A 32 -18.43 48.33 -44.24
N ILE A 33 -18.00 47.43 -45.16
CA ILE A 33 -17.80 46.02 -44.84
C ILE A 33 -16.68 45.86 -43.82
N ALA A 34 -15.53 46.53 -44.01
CA ALA A 34 -14.42 46.46 -43.08
C ALA A 34 -14.80 46.96 -41.67
N VAL A 35 -15.58 48.04 -41.59
CA VAL A 35 -16.11 48.55 -40.31
C VAL A 35 -17.09 47.55 -39.66
N LEU A 36 -17.93 46.88 -40.46
CA LEU A 36 -18.84 45.84 -39.96
C LEU A 36 -18.06 44.65 -39.41
N GLU A 37 -17.02 44.18 -40.12
CA GLU A 37 -16.19 43.08 -39.64
C GLU A 37 -15.40 43.47 -38.39
N ALA A 38 -14.83 44.65 -38.34
CA ALA A 38 -14.17 45.15 -37.13
C ALA A 38 -15.15 45.23 -35.94
N SER A 39 -16.39 45.64 -36.17
CA SER A 39 -17.43 45.68 -35.13
C SER A 39 -17.83 44.27 -34.67
N LYS A 40 -17.98 43.32 -35.60
CA LYS A 40 -18.23 41.91 -35.28
C LYS A 40 -17.06 41.32 -34.44
N SER A 41 -15.81 41.61 -34.80
CA SER A 41 -14.64 41.18 -34.07
C SER A 41 -14.61 41.75 -32.64
N LYS A 42 -15.01 43.03 -32.46
CA LYS A 42 -15.15 43.63 -31.12
C LYS A 42 -16.22 42.93 -30.27
N VAL A 43 -17.37 42.57 -30.86
CA VAL A 43 -18.43 41.81 -30.17
C VAL A 43 -17.90 40.43 -29.77
N ALA A 44 -17.19 39.72 -30.66
CA ALA A 44 -16.60 38.40 -30.36
C ALA A 44 -15.56 38.50 -29.23
N GLN A 45 -14.72 39.52 -29.21
CA GLN A 45 -13.77 39.78 -28.15
C GLN A 45 -14.46 40.06 -26.82
N ALA A 46 -15.46 40.94 -26.80
CA ALA A 46 -16.25 41.24 -25.59
C ALA A 46 -16.96 40.00 -25.04
N SER A 47 -17.52 39.17 -25.92
CA SER A 47 -18.14 37.88 -25.56
C SER A 47 -17.15 36.92 -24.95
N SER A 48 -15.93 36.86 -25.49
CA SER A 48 -14.84 36.02 -24.94
C SER A 48 -14.40 36.51 -23.57
N ASN A 49 -14.25 37.82 -23.39
CA ASN A 49 -13.92 38.40 -22.09
C ASN A 49 -15.01 38.10 -21.04
N LEU A 50 -16.30 38.28 -21.39
CA LEU A 50 -17.41 37.93 -20.51
C LEU A 50 -17.36 36.44 -20.10
N LYS A 51 -17.09 35.56 -21.06
CA LYS A 51 -16.94 34.12 -20.76
C LYS A 51 -15.83 33.84 -19.77
N ASN A 52 -14.67 34.51 -19.93
CA ASN A 52 -13.53 34.36 -18.99
C ASN A 52 -13.91 34.90 -17.60
N ASP A 53 -14.60 36.03 -17.51
CA ASP A 53 -15.00 36.61 -16.23
C ASP A 53 -16.04 35.73 -15.53
N LEU A 54 -16.98 35.14 -16.26
CA LEU A 54 -17.91 34.14 -15.71
C LEU A 54 -17.22 32.90 -15.18
N GLN A 55 -16.21 32.40 -15.90
CA GLN A 55 -15.40 31.28 -15.43
C GLN A 55 -14.58 31.63 -14.17
N ASN A 56 -14.07 32.84 -14.09
CA ASN A 56 -13.37 33.32 -12.90
C ASN A 56 -14.32 33.45 -11.71
N LEU A 57 -15.53 33.92 -11.92
CA LEU A 57 -16.57 33.99 -10.90
C LEU A 57 -16.96 32.58 -10.40
N GLU A 58 -17.08 31.60 -11.30
CA GLU A 58 -17.35 30.21 -10.93
C GLU A 58 -16.23 29.63 -10.08
N LYS A 59 -14.97 29.88 -10.45
CA LYS A 59 -13.79 29.44 -9.68
C LYS A 59 -13.67 30.11 -8.30
N ALA A 60 -14.27 31.27 -8.10
CA ALA A 60 -14.31 31.93 -6.79
C ALA A 60 -15.18 31.16 -5.76
N SER A 61 -16.06 30.27 -6.23
CA SER A 61 -16.87 29.39 -5.38
C SER A 61 -16.30 27.95 -5.44
N VAL A 62 -15.50 27.57 -4.46
CA VAL A 62 -14.95 26.22 -4.36
C VAL A 62 -16.02 25.24 -3.89
N LYS A 63 -16.37 24.28 -4.73
CA LYS A 63 -17.33 23.22 -4.43
C LYS A 63 -16.65 21.88 -4.32
N SER A 64 -17.19 21.00 -3.47
CA SER A 64 -16.77 19.60 -3.42
C SER A 64 -17.12 18.88 -4.72
N SER A 65 -16.21 18.05 -5.22
CA SER A 65 -16.46 17.16 -6.36
C SER A 65 -17.11 15.83 -5.97
N ILE A 66 -17.26 15.58 -4.66
CA ILE A 66 -17.88 14.36 -4.10
C ILE A 66 -18.87 14.73 -3.01
N ASP A 67 -19.93 13.94 -2.90
CA ASP A 67 -20.80 13.96 -1.73
C ASP A 67 -20.14 13.19 -0.60
N GLY A 68 -20.23 13.70 0.63
CA GLY A 68 -19.56 13.04 1.76
C GLY A 68 -19.54 13.88 3.03
N ILE A 69 -18.74 13.43 3.98
CA ILE A 69 -18.58 14.02 5.30
C ILE A 69 -17.25 14.76 5.37
N VAL A 70 -17.26 15.98 5.92
CA VAL A 70 -16.04 16.74 6.18
C VAL A 70 -15.32 16.15 7.39
N LEU A 71 -14.12 15.63 7.17
CA LEU A 71 -13.25 15.09 8.23
C LEU A 71 -12.44 16.20 8.91
N ASN A 72 -11.92 17.12 8.13
CA ASN A 72 -11.10 18.22 8.62
C ASN A 72 -11.30 19.48 7.78
N LYS A 73 -11.31 20.63 8.46
CA LYS A 73 -11.30 21.97 7.88
C LYS A 73 -9.96 22.63 8.21
N GLU A 74 -9.17 22.97 7.20
CA GLU A 74 -7.82 23.53 7.34
C GLU A 74 -7.77 25.04 7.05
N VAL A 75 -8.95 25.69 6.90
CA VAL A 75 -9.05 27.11 6.60
C VAL A 75 -9.97 27.83 7.59
N GLU A 76 -9.69 29.11 7.83
CA GLU A 76 -10.50 29.96 8.68
C GLU A 76 -11.13 31.12 7.87
N ILE A 77 -12.25 31.63 8.37
CA ILE A 77 -12.95 32.77 7.75
C ILE A 77 -12.03 34.00 7.82
N GLY A 78 -11.83 34.68 6.69
CA GLY A 78 -10.93 35.82 6.58
C GLY A 78 -9.48 35.48 6.27
N GLN A 79 -9.12 34.18 6.16
CA GLN A 79 -7.79 33.76 5.76
C GLN A 79 -7.56 34.02 4.27
N THR A 80 -6.45 34.64 3.94
CA THR A 80 -6.01 34.82 2.54
C THR A 80 -5.38 33.52 2.03
N LEU A 81 -5.86 33.04 0.87
CA LEU A 81 -5.34 31.86 0.20
C LEU A 81 -4.42 32.28 -0.94
N ALA A 82 -3.12 31.98 -0.83
CA ALA A 82 -2.15 32.22 -1.88
C ALA A 82 -1.83 30.88 -2.58
N ALA A 83 -2.29 30.74 -3.82
CA ALA A 83 -2.06 29.53 -4.64
C ALA A 83 -0.88 29.71 -5.62
N THR A 84 0.15 30.48 -5.23
CA THR A 84 1.23 30.87 -6.15
C THR A 84 2.23 29.75 -6.41
N MET A 85 2.44 28.80 -5.49
CA MET A 85 3.38 27.68 -5.63
C MET A 85 2.75 26.31 -5.39
N GLN A 86 1.90 26.18 -4.38
CA GLN A 86 1.19 24.95 -4.07
C GLN A 86 -0.25 25.27 -3.72
N ALA A 87 -1.18 24.47 -4.23
CA ALA A 87 -2.59 24.61 -3.85
C ALA A 87 -2.76 24.26 -2.38
N PRO A 88 -3.28 25.17 -1.53
CA PRO A 88 -3.52 24.86 -0.13
C PRO A 88 -4.64 23.83 0.01
N LYS A 89 -4.49 22.93 0.98
CA LYS A 89 -5.53 22.00 1.36
C LYS A 89 -6.57 22.74 2.20
N LEU A 90 -7.81 22.78 1.74
CA LEU A 90 -8.88 23.52 2.40
C LEU A 90 -9.71 22.62 3.30
N PHE A 91 -10.14 21.48 2.77
CA PHE A 91 -10.96 20.49 3.46
C PHE A 91 -10.47 19.09 3.12
N THR A 92 -10.60 18.19 4.08
CA THR A 92 -10.49 16.75 3.86
C THR A 92 -11.89 16.15 3.98
N LEU A 93 -12.32 15.44 2.93
CA LEU A 93 -13.63 14.81 2.89
C LEU A 93 -13.49 13.30 2.74
N ALA A 94 -14.43 12.57 3.34
CA ALA A 94 -14.64 11.15 3.10
C ALA A 94 -15.99 10.95 2.45
N LYS A 95 -16.06 10.06 1.46
CA LYS A 95 -17.32 9.70 0.81
C LYS A 95 -18.23 8.94 1.76
N ASP A 96 -17.63 8.01 2.52
CA ASP A 96 -18.32 7.14 3.46
C ASP A 96 -17.35 6.73 4.56
N LEU A 97 -17.85 6.48 5.76
CA LEU A 97 -17.10 5.98 6.91
C LEU A 97 -17.46 4.53 7.25
N THR A 98 -18.44 3.94 6.57
CA THR A 98 -18.83 2.53 6.79
C THR A 98 -17.85 1.57 6.14
N ASN A 99 -17.27 1.95 5.01
CA ASN A 99 -16.24 1.17 4.33
C ASN A 99 -14.88 1.86 4.48
N MET A 100 -13.97 1.21 5.17
CA MET A 100 -12.65 1.76 5.46
C MET A 100 -11.55 0.83 4.95
N ASP A 101 -10.43 1.40 4.60
CA ASP A 101 -9.22 0.67 4.29
C ASP A 101 -8.24 0.82 5.47
N LEU A 102 -7.79 -0.32 6.02
CA LEU A 102 -6.69 -0.37 6.96
C LEU A 102 -5.40 -0.64 6.19
N VAL A 103 -4.40 0.22 6.35
CA VAL A 103 -3.09 0.05 5.72
C VAL A 103 -2.15 -0.58 6.75
N VAL A 104 -1.65 -1.77 6.43
CA VAL A 104 -0.72 -2.54 7.28
C VAL A 104 0.62 -2.59 6.59
N SER A 105 1.69 -2.23 7.30
CA SER A 105 3.07 -2.38 6.82
C SER A 105 3.57 -3.78 7.16
N ILE A 106 4.00 -4.54 6.16
CA ILE A 106 4.48 -5.91 6.29
C ILE A 106 5.94 -5.95 5.84
N ASP A 107 6.79 -6.62 6.61
CA ASP A 107 8.20 -6.77 6.29
C ASP A 107 8.41 -7.62 5.02
N GLU A 108 9.49 -7.34 4.30
CA GLU A 108 9.86 -8.07 3.07
C GLU A 108 9.96 -9.57 3.30
N ALA A 109 10.39 -10.01 4.50
CA ALA A 109 10.52 -11.43 4.83
C ALA A 109 9.19 -12.18 4.87
N ASP A 110 8.09 -11.47 5.22
CA ASP A 110 6.77 -12.08 5.45
C ASP A 110 5.82 -11.86 4.27
N VAL A 111 6.13 -10.93 3.35
CA VAL A 111 5.23 -10.55 2.25
C VAL A 111 4.96 -11.70 1.27
N ALA A 112 5.90 -12.64 1.14
CA ALA A 112 5.78 -13.78 0.22
C ALA A 112 4.61 -14.73 0.57
N ASP A 113 4.25 -14.81 1.85
CA ASP A 113 3.16 -15.66 2.34
C ASP A 113 1.80 -14.96 2.32
N ILE A 114 1.76 -13.66 2.01
CA ILE A 114 0.54 -12.86 1.96
C ILE A 114 -0.14 -13.01 0.60
N LYS A 115 -1.42 -13.32 0.64
CA LYS A 115 -2.28 -13.46 -0.55
C LYS A 115 -3.52 -12.60 -0.43
N ASP A 116 -4.09 -12.23 -1.56
CA ASP A 116 -5.37 -11.53 -1.59
C ASP A 116 -6.49 -12.39 -0.96
N ASN A 117 -7.47 -11.75 -0.38
CA ASN A 117 -8.62 -12.35 0.31
C ASN A 117 -8.29 -13.14 1.59
N LEU A 118 -7.08 -13.07 2.16
CA LEU A 118 -6.82 -13.63 3.48
C LEU A 118 -7.58 -12.86 4.56
N ASP A 119 -8.07 -13.60 5.55
CA ASP A 119 -8.74 -13.02 6.71
C ASP A 119 -7.72 -12.37 7.64
N VAL A 120 -8.03 -11.16 8.06
CA VAL A 120 -7.23 -10.37 8.99
C VAL A 120 -8.06 -10.06 10.22
N THR A 121 -7.50 -10.29 11.39
CA THR A 121 -8.06 -9.84 12.66
C THR A 121 -7.18 -8.73 13.20
N PHE A 122 -7.77 -7.62 13.63
CA PHE A 122 -7.00 -6.51 14.18
C PHE A 122 -7.71 -5.89 15.38
N THR A 123 -6.91 -5.27 16.22
CA THR A 123 -7.37 -4.46 17.36
C THR A 123 -6.90 -3.02 17.15
N VAL A 124 -7.65 -2.06 17.64
CA VAL A 124 -7.26 -0.65 17.66
C VAL A 124 -6.99 -0.20 19.08
N ASP A 125 -6.07 0.73 19.27
CA ASP A 125 -5.68 1.20 20.60
C ASP A 125 -6.86 1.82 21.37
N ALA A 126 -7.86 2.37 20.66
CA ALA A 126 -9.08 2.89 21.25
C ALA A 126 -10.01 1.80 21.81
N TYR A 127 -9.94 0.57 21.29
CA TYR A 127 -10.76 -0.57 21.71
C TYR A 127 -9.91 -1.85 21.82
N PRO A 128 -9.05 -1.97 22.86
CA PRO A 128 -8.07 -3.05 22.98
C PRO A 128 -8.71 -4.43 23.21
N ASN A 129 -9.95 -4.47 23.70
CA ASN A 129 -10.67 -5.72 23.99
C ASN A 129 -11.67 -6.11 22.90
N LYS A 130 -11.68 -5.38 21.76
CA LYS A 130 -12.57 -5.67 20.63
C LYS A 130 -11.76 -6.05 19.42
N ASP A 131 -11.99 -7.27 18.93
CA ASP A 131 -11.42 -7.75 17.68
C ASP A 131 -12.28 -7.31 16.50
N PHE A 132 -11.65 -6.67 15.55
CA PHE A 132 -12.24 -6.31 14.27
C PHE A 132 -11.74 -7.26 13.20
N LYS A 133 -12.57 -7.49 12.18
CA LYS A 133 -12.25 -8.38 11.07
C LYS A 133 -12.15 -7.58 9.78
N GLY A 134 -11.22 -7.99 8.94
CA GLY A 134 -11.05 -7.45 7.61
C GLY A 134 -10.54 -8.51 6.64
N LYS A 135 -10.46 -8.16 5.36
CA LYS A 135 -9.90 -9.01 4.32
C LYS A 135 -8.85 -8.25 3.54
N ILE A 136 -7.77 -8.94 3.19
CA ILE A 136 -6.74 -8.36 2.33
C ILE A 136 -7.35 -8.08 0.96
N LYS A 137 -7.32 -6.82 0.57
CA LYS A 137 -7.78 -6.34 -0.74
C LYS A 137 -6.67 -6.42 -1.77
N GLN A 138 -5.47 -5.97 -1.38
CA GLN A 138 -4.28 -6.02 -2.23
C GLN A 138 -3.00 -5.73 -1.43
N VAL A 139 -1.89 -6.24 -1.91
CA VAL A 139 -0.55 -5.87 -1.47
C VAL A 139 0.04 -4.89 -2.50
N ARG A 140 0.50 -3.73 -2.05
CA ARG A 140 1.15 -2.74 -2.94
C ARG A 140 2.53 -3.24 -3.32
N LEU A 141 2.85 -3.20 -4.61
CA LEU A 141 4.14 -3.68 -5.13
C LEU A 141 5.29 -2.70 -4.90
N ASN A 142 4.99 -1.43 -4.60
CA ASN A 142 6.01 -0.43 -4.33
C ASN A 142 6.41 -0.49 -2.85
N PRO A 143 7.68 -0.85 -2.52
CA PRO A 143 8.13 -0.90 -1.15
C PRO A 143 8.35 0.50 -0.58
N ILE A 144 8.21 0.62 0.74
CA ILE A 144 8.61 1.80 1.51
C ILE A 144 9.81 1.43 2.35
N THR A 145 10.89 2.20 2.22
CA THR A 145 12.10 2.01 3.02
C THR A 145 12.17 3.10 4.09
N THR A 146 12.11 2.69 5.35
CA THR A 146 12.22 3.59 6.49
C THR A 146 13.33 3.10 7.39
N ASN A 147 14.34 3.93 7.66
CA ASN A 147 15.50 3.60 8.50
C ASN A 147 16.22 2.30 8.09
N GLY A 148 16.26 1.99 6.78
CA GLY A 148 16.90 0.78 6.26
C GLY A 148 16.04 -0.48 6.32
N VAL A 149 14.80 -0.41 6.83
CA VAL A 149 13.84 -1.50 6.81
C VAL A 149 12.92 -1.35 5.62
N VAL A 150 12.80 -2.41 4.82
CA VAL A 150 11.93 -2.48 3.64
C VAL A 150 10.59 -3.10 4.05
N THR A 151 9.51 -2.36 3.82
CA THR A 151 8.15 -2.82 4.11
C THR A 151 7.23 -2.64 2.91
N TYR A 152 6.22 -3.49 2.82
CA TYR A 152 5.17 -3.44 1.80
C TYR A 152 3.84 -3.06 2.43
N GLU A 153 3.19 -2.04 1.89
CA GLU A 153 1.86 -1.65 2.34
C GLU A 153 0.80 -2.62 1.82
N THR A 154 0.10 -3.24 2.74
CA THR A 154 -1.02 -4.13 2.45
C THR A 154 -2.32 -3.44 2.83
N VAL A 155 -3.24 -3.35 1.89
CA VAL A 155 -4.56 -2.73 2.08
C VAL A 155 -5.55 -3.82 2.48
N VAL A 156 -6.17 -3.63 3.64
CA VAL A 156 -7.19 -4.50 4.21
C VAL A 156 -8.53 -3.77 4.17
N SER A 157 -9.52 -4.37 3.54
CA SER A 157 -10.89 -3.85 3.55
C SER A 157 -11.56 -4.17 4.88
N VAL A 158 -12.16 -3.17 5.50
CA VAL A 158 -12.79 -3.25 6.83
C VAL A 158 -14.21 -2.71 6.76
N ASP A 159 -15.15 -3.48 7.27
CA ASP A 159 -16.52 -3.03 7.50
C ASP A 159 -16.62 -2.30 8.85
N ASN A 160 -17.02 -1.04 8.80
CA ASN A 160 -17.21 -0.16 9.95
C ASN A 160 -18.69 0.27 10.09
N SER A 161 -19.62 -0.65 9.89
CA SER A 161 -21.07 -0.37 9.97
C SER A 161 -21.48 0.22 11.32
N GLU A 162 -20.76 -0.11 12.40
CA GLU A 162 -20.98 0.45 13.75
C GLU A 162 -20.39 1.86 13.95
N LEU A 163 -19.64 2.40 12.97
CA LEU A 163 -18.97 3.72 13.01
C LEU A 163 -18.04 3.91 14.23
N LEU A 164 -17.47 2.83 14.74
CA LEU A 164 -16.52 2.86 15.87
C LEU A 164 -15.12 3.25 15.43
N LEU A 165 -14.73 2.84 14.23
CA LEU A 165 -13.42 3.15 13.67
C LEU A 165 -13.43 4.56 13.07
N LYS A 166 -12.36 5.30 13.33
CA LYS A 166 -12.16 6.66 12.79
C LYS A 166 -10.88 6.71 11.97
N PRO A 167 -10.84 7.49 10.89
CA PRO A 167 -9.60 7.73 10.14
C PRO A 167 -8.48 8.25 11.07
N GLY A 168 -7.27 7.72 10.88
CA GLY A 168 -6.11 8.08 11.69
C GLY A 168 -5.92 7.25 12.97
N MET A 169 -6.77 6.26 13.25
CA MET A 169 -6.54 5.32 14.35
C MET A 169 -5.41 4.36 14.01
N THR A 170 -4.59 4.05 15.02
CA THR A 170 -3.55 3.01 14.94
C THR A 170 -4.16 1.65 15.25
N ALA A 171 -3.75 0.63 14.50
CA ALA A 171 -4.23 -0.73 14.65
C ALA A 171 -3.09 -1.73 14.65
N ASN A 172 -3.27 -2.81 15.42
CA ASN A 172 -2.39 -3.97 15.46
C ASN A 172 -3.08 -5.13 14.74
N ALA A 173 -2.58 -5.50 13.57
CA ALA A 173 -3.17 -6.53 12.73
C ALA A 173 -2.47 -7.89 12.89
N LYS A 174 -3.28 -8.95 12.92
CA LYS A 174 -2.85 -10.34 12.92
C LYS A 174 -3.38 -11.02 11.66
N ILE A 175 -2.47 -11.45 10.82
CA ILE A 175 -2.77 -12.12 9.56
C ILE A 175 -2.47 -13.60 9.71
N ILE A 176 -3.42 -14.47 9.39
CA ILE A 176 -3.23 -15.92 9.42
C ILE A 176 -2.87 -16.36 8.00
N THR A 177 -1.58 -16.58 7.76
CA THR A 177 -1.07 -16.98 6.44
C THR A 177 -1.26 -18.45 6.14
N LYS A 178 -1.17 -19.29 7.19
CA LYS A 178 -1.32 -20.74 7.08
C LYS A 178 -2.17 -21.30 8.21
N ASN A 179 -3.04 -22.21 7.87
CA ASN A 179 -3.83 -22.98 8.85
C ASN A 179 -3.65 -24.47 8.56
N ILE A 180 -2.77 -25.09 9.32
CA ILE A 180 -2.43 -26.52 9.18
C ILE A 180 -3.31 -27.31 10.14
N LYS A 181 -4.19 -28.16 9.61
CA LYS A 181 -5.07 -29.02 10.39
C LYS A 181 -4.53 -30.46 10.45
N ASN A 182 -4.86 -31.18 11.52
CA ASN A 182 -4.52 -32.60 11.72
C ASN A 182 -3.02 -32.90 11.71
N GLN A 183 -2.21 -32.02 12.29
CA GLN A 183 -0.78 -32.25 12.47
C GLN A 183 -0.44 -32.40 13.95
N VAL A 184 0.62 -33.19 14.24
CA VAL A 184 1.16 -33.31 15.58
C VAL A 184 1.96 -32.05 15.89
N LEU A 185 1.63 -31.41 17.01
CA LEU A 185 2.32 -30.21 17.50
C LEU A 185 3.28 -30.59 18.62
N ILE A 186 4.52 -30.13 18.56
CA ILE A 186 5.49 -30.27 19.62
C ILE A 186 6.01 -28.89 20.04
N PRO A 187 6.37 -28.70 21.33
CA PRO A 187 7.02 -27.47 21.78
C PRO A 187 8.36 -27.25 21.09
N ASN A 188 8.69 -26.02 20.72
CA ASN A 188 9.99 -25.70 20.08
C ASN A 188 11.21 -26.07 20.95
N SER A 189 11.04 -26.15 22.28
CA SER A 189 12.06 -26.60 23.21
C SER A 189 12.48 -28.07 22.96
N ALA A 190 11.58 -28.92 22.47
CA ALA A 190 11.86 -30.30 22.14
C ALA A 190 12.84 -30.46 20.96
N LEU A 191 12.76 -29.56 19.98
CA LEU A 191 13.65 -29.52 18.82
C LEU A 191 15.09 -29.08 19.17
N ARG A 192 15.26 -28.41 20.30
CA ARG A 192 16.54 -27.87 20.77
C ARG A 192 17.19 -28.77 21.85
N PHE A 193 16.43 -29.73 22.36
CA PHE A 193 16.93 -30.59 23.42
C PHE A 193 17.91 -31.61 22.87
N THR A 194 19.07 -31.78 23.58
CA THR A 194 20.07 -32.82 23.33
C THR A 194 20.46 -33.43 24.67
N PRO A 195 20.28 -34.75 24.90
CA PRO A 195 20.63 -35.37 26.15
C PRO A 195 22.15 -35.35 26.37
N LYS A 196 22.62 -35.05 27.56
CA LYS A 196 24.03 -34.92 27.91
C LYS A 196 24.84 -36.24 27.83
N ASN A 197 24.17 -37.38 27.63
CA ASN A 197 24.78 -38.70 27.60
C ASN A 197 24.84 -39.36 26.20
N SER A 198 24.70 -38.60 25.12
CA SER A 198 25.02 -39.14 23.80
C SER A 198 26.55 -39.26 23.69
N THR A 199 27.06 -40.45 23.82
CA THR A 199 28.46 -40.83 23.64
C THR A 199 28.88 -40.34 22.25
N GLU A 200 29.77 -39.35 22.23
CA GLU A 200 30.50 -38.99 21.01
C GLU A 200 31.24 -40.21 20.51
N LYS A 201 30.85 -40.74 19.35
CA LYS A 201 31.78 -41.63 18.61
C LYS A 201 32.93 -40.74 18.15
N THR A 202 33.96 -40.72 18.96
CA THR A 202 35.24 -40.08 18.69
C THR A 202 35.83 -40.72 17.43
N ALA A 203 35.78 -40.05 16.32
CA ALA A 203 36.61 -40.34 15.17
C ALA A 203 38.06 -39.97 15.56
N THR A 204 38.86 -40.95 15.83
CA THR A 204 40.30 -40.87 16.11
C THR A 204 40.99 -40.24 14.91
N LYS A 205 41.41 -38.97 15.02
CA LYS A 205 42.40 -38.37 14.13
C LYS A 205 43.78 -38.64 14.67
N PRO A 206 44.76 -39.03 13.80
CA PRO A 206 46.12 -39.23 14.23
C PRO A 206 46.76 -37.91 14.67
N ALA A 207 47.60 -38.04 15.75
CA ALA A 207 48.32 -36.94 16.35
C ALA A 207 49.28 -36.29 15.34
N SER A 208 49.17 -35.02 15.11
CA SER A 208 50.16 -34.15 14.48
C SER A 208 50.83 -33.31 15.58
N PHE A 209 52.15 -33.43 15.71
CA PHE A 209 53.00 -32.70 16.63
C PHE A 209 53.11 -31.20 16.19
N GLY A 210 52.97 -30.33 17.13
CA GLY A 210 53.61 -29.00 17.19
C GLY A 210 52.96 -27.79 16.62
N THR A 211 52.23 -27.03 17.47
CA THR A 211 52.25 -25.56 17.48
C THR A 211 51.73 -25.04 18.84
N PRO A 212 52.27 -23.89 19.36
CA PRO A 212 52.02 -23.42 20.71
C PRO A 212 50.61 -22.84 20.97
N PRO A 213 50.17 -22.71 22.24
CA PRO A 213 48.78 -22.39 22.59
C PRO A 213 48.50 -20.91 22.36
N ASN A 214 47.55 -20.63 21.54
CA ASN A 214 46.98 -19.28 21.46
C ASN A 214 45.63 -19.25 22.18
N PHE A 215 45.45 -18.19 22.92
CA PHE A 215 44.38 -17.90 23.87
C PHE A 215 42.97 -18.01 23.29
N ARG A 216 42.15 -18.84 23.85
CA ARG A 216 40.83 -18.71 24.43
C ARG A 216 39.81 -17.77 23.75
N ALA A 217 38.87 -18.34 23.06
CA ALA A 217 37.48 -17.87 23.04
C ALA A 217 36.60 -19.03 23.52
N GLN A 218 36.17 -18.94 24.78
CA GLN A 218 35.25 -19.87 25.43
C GLN A 218 33.85 -19.43 25.01
N GLY A 219 33.43 -19.81 23.80
CA GLY A 219 32.06 -19.81 23.35
C GLY A 219 31.62 -21.26 23.29
N SER A 220 30.75 -21.70 24.18
CA SER A 220 30.03 -22.96 24.05
C SER A 220 29.22 -22.89 22.78
N VAL A 221 29.73 -23.46 21.70
CA VAL A 221 28.93 -23.68 20.48
C VAL A 221 27.95 -24.80 20.85
N THR A 222 26.76 -24.40 21.32
CA THR A 222 25.59 -25.25 21.22
C THR A 222 25.43 -25.54 19.73
N LYS A 223 25.69 -26.78 19.31
CA LYS A 223 25.31 -27.25 17.98
C LYS A 223 23.81 -27.03 17.85
N ASP A 224 23.43 -25.95 17.20
CA ASP A 224 22.07 -25.77 16.71
C ASP A 224 21.77 -26.98 15.81
N ASN A 225 20.88 -27.86 16.27
CA ASN A 225 20.25 -28.89 15.45
C ASN A 225 19.25 -28.22 14.47
N LYS A 226 19.69 -27.16 13.82
CA LYS A 226 18.94 -26.57 12.74
C LYS A 226 18.81 -27.57 11.62
N ALA A 227 17.56 -27.93 11.32
CA ALA A 227 17.16 -28.78 10.22
C ALA A 227 17.90 -28.39 8.92
N LYS A 228 18.93 -29.11 8.56
CA LYS A 228 19.39 -29.20 7.17
C LYS A 228 18.36 -30.12 6.52
N ASP A 229 17.68 -29.60 5.50
CA ASP A 229 16.65 -30.31 4.70
C ASP A 229 15.30 -30.58 5.39
N GLY A 230 14.86 -29.72 6.35
CA GLY A 230 13.52 -29.85 6.94
C GLY A 230 13.35 -30.99 7.93
N PHE A 231 14.42 -31.75 8.28
CA PHE A 231 14.38 -32.79 9.29
C PHE A 231 15.04 -32.34 10.59
N ALA A 232 14.39 -32.64 11.71
CA ALA A 232 14.95 -32.41 13.05
C ALA A 232 14.92 -33.68 13.86
N THR A 233 15.81 -33.76 14.87
CA THR A 233 15.88 -34.86 15.81
C THR A 233 15.19 -34.46 17.11
N ILE A 234 14.24 -35.24 17.56
CA ILE A 234 13.60 -35.11 18.86
C ILE A 234 13.87 -36.34 19.71
N TYR A 235 13.68 -36.23 21.01
CA TYR A 235 13.85 -37.32 21.95
C TYR A 235 12.52 -37.61 22.65
N ILE A 236 12.08 -38.88 22.56
CA ILE A 236 10.92 -39.42 23.28
C ILE A 236 11.37 -40.27 24.46
N LEU A 237 10.54 -40.33 25.48
CA LEU A 237 10.81 -41.17 26.62
C LEU A 237 10.21 -42.58 26.41
N GLU A 238 11.03 -43.59 26.11
CA GLU A 238 10.59 -44.97 25.97
C GLU A 238 11.23 -45.81 27.07
N SER A 239 10.42 -46.40 27.93
CA SER A 239 10.87 -47.22 29.08
C SER A 239 11.90 -46.50 29.98
N GLY A 240 11.75 -45.18 30.19
CA GLY A 240 12.63 -44.37 31.04
C GLY A 240 13.97 -43.98 30.41
N LYS A 241 14.21 -44.27 29.13
CA LYS A 241 15.40 -43.87 28.37
C LYS A 241 15.05 -42.96 27.20
N PRO A 242 15.90 -41.93 26.90
CA PRO A 242 15.74 -41.11 25.75
C PRO A 242 16.00 -41.89 24.47
N LYS A 243 15.01 -41.96 23.58
CA LYS A 243 15.11 -42.55 22.25
C LYS A 243 15.09 -41.45 21.21
N GLU A 244 16.05 -41.48 20.31
CA GLU A 244 16.14 -40.52 19.20
C GLU A 244 15.12 -40.85 18.12
N LEU A 245 14.41 -39.82 17.66
CA LEU A 245 13.45 -39.90 16.59
C LEU A 245 13.65 -38.77 15.61
N LYS A 246 13.81 -39.10 14.33
CA LYS A 246 13.88 -38.10 13.25
C LYS A 246 12.48 -37.75 12.80
N VAL A 247 12.16 -36.44 12.79
CA VAL A 247 10.87 -35.93 12.38
C VAL A 247 11.06 -34.86 11.29
N LYS A 248 10.12 -34.78 10.38
CA LYS A 248 10.09 -33.71 9.39
C LYS A 248 9.33 -32.52 9.97
N VAL A 249 9.99 -31.37 10.09
CA VAL A 249 9.36 -30.12 10.52
C VAL A 249 8.68 -29.52 9.30
N LEU A 250 7.37 -29.31 9.39
CA LEU A 250 6.56 -28.75 8.32
C LEU A 250 6.46 -27.23 8.44
N ASP A 251 6.15 -26.76 9.66
CA ASP A 251 6.03 -25.33 9.96
C ASP A 251 6.29 -25.10 11.46
N SER A 252 6.64 -23.85 11.82
CA SER A 252 6.96 -23.51 13.19
C SER A 252 6.47 -22.13 13.52
N ASP A 253 5.77 -21.98 14.63
CA ASP A 253 5.44 -20.68 15.22
C ASP A 253 6.43 -20.34 16.36
N SER A 254 6.17 -19.25 17.11
CA SER A 254 7.04 -18.82 18.21
C SER A 254 7.08 -19.80 19.39
N LYS A 255 6.13 -20.71 19.54
CA LYS A 255 5.99 -21.62 20.70
C LYS A 255 6.02 -23.10 20.33
N GLN A 256 5.45 -23.47 19.19
CA GLN A 256 5.23 -24.85 18.77
C GLN A 256 5.65 -25.05 17.31
N SER A 257 6.02 -26.27 16.97
CA SER A 257 6.29 -26.69 15.60
C SER A 257 5.38 -27.83 15.20
N SER A 258 4.84 -27.75 13.99
CA SER A 258 4.12 -28.86 13.39
C SER A 258 5.10 -29.83 12.76
N ILE A 259 4.94 -31.10 13.07
CA ILE A 259 5.82 -32.17 12.61
C ILE A 259 5.03 -33.26 11.90
N PHE A 260 5.70 -33.89 10.96
CA PHE A 260 5.23 -35.15 10.37
C PHE A 260 6.19 -36.27 10.79
N SER A 261 5.64 -37.34 11.37
CA SER A 261 6.35 -38.56 11.71
C SER A 261 5.40 -39.72 11.56
N GLU A 262 5.90 -40.84 11.03
CA GLU A 262 5.14 -42.08 10.90
C GLU A 262 5.09 -42.89 12.22
N THR A 263 5.97 -42.54 13.17
CA THR A 263 6.17 -43.33 14.40
C THR A 263 5.73 -42.63 15.68
N LEU A 264 5.40 -41.32 15.60
CA LEU A 264 4.95 -40.55 16.76
C LEU A 264 3.43 -40.51 16.82
N ASN A 265 2.87 -40.94 17.92
CA ASN A 265 1.42 -40.93 18.17
C ASN A 265 1.02 -39.76 19.09
N ILE A 266 -0.25 -39.38 19.01
CA ILE A 266 -0.82 -38.39 19.93
C ILE A 266 -0.82 -39.02 21.34
N GLY A 267 -0.13 -38.37 22.29
CA GLY A 267 0.00 -38.83 23.67
C GLY A 267 1.43 -39.29 24.02
N ASP A 268 2.34 -39.41 23.06
CA ASP A 268 3.75 -39.73 23.34
C ASP A 268 4.44 -38.58 24.09
N GLU A 269 5.25 -38.93 25.10
CA GLU A 269 5.98 -37.95 25.90
C GLU A 269 7.29 -37.53 25.21
N VAL A 270 7.35 -36.27 24.82
CA VAL A 270 8.53 -35.66 24.18
C VAL A 270 9.38 -34.92 25.23
N ILE A 271 10.65 -35.18 25.25
CA ILE A 271 11.60 -34.60 26.23
C ILE A 271 11.91 -33.15 25.82
N ILE A 272 11.59 -32.20 26.68
CA ILE A 272 11.83 -30.77 26.45
C ILE A 272 13.03 -30.21 27.25
N SER A 273 13.38 -30.87 28.36
CA SER A 273 14.49 -30.46 29.22
C SER A 273 14.92 -31.61 30.08
N GLN A 274 16.18 -31.58 30.55
CA GLN A 274 16.72 -32.53 31.53
C GLN A 274 17.06 -31.76 32.81
N LYS A 275 16.47 -32.17 33.94
CA LYS A 275 16.80 -31.63 35.25
C LYS A 275 18.16 -32.22 35.67
N SER A 276 19.17 -31.40 35.96
CA SER A 276 20.40 -31.82 36.57
C SER A 276 20.09 -32.29 37.99
N GLY A 277 20.14 -33.59 38.28
CA GLY A 277 20.08 -34.07 39.64
C GLY A 277 21.35 -33.60 40.38
N ASN A 278 21.16 -33.05 41.55
CA ASN A 278 22.21 -32.74 42.52
C ASN A 278 22.75 -34.03 43.07
#